data_57b1977f62e9d5c4c29b0ee0ca80a22d
#
_entry.id   57b1977f62e9d5c4c29b0ee0ca80a22d
#
_cell.length_a   1.000
_cell.length_b   1.000
_cell.length_c   1.000
_cell.angle_alpha   90.00
_cell.angle_beta   90.00
_cell.angle_gamma   90.00
#
_symmetry.space_group_name_H-M   'P 1'
#
loop_
_entity.id
_entity.type
_entity.pdbx_description
1 polymer ?
#
loop_
_entity_poly.entity_id
_entity_poly.type
_entity_poly.pdbx_seq_one_letter_code
_entity_poly.pdbx_strand_id
1 'polypeptide(L)'
;ADKLLYQAKLALTEDLRLKVVRKMYELRFREPQPARRSVEQLRGIEGSRVRQTYALLAKQYGVKWNGRKYDPKDWEKGDVVNRCISAATSCLYGISEAAVLAAGYAPA
;
A
#
# COMPACT_ATOMS: atom_id res chain seq x y z
N ALA A 1 1.08 21.44 14.57
CA ALA A 1 2.52 21.38 14.86
C ALA A 1 2.86 20.20 15.78
N ASP A 2 2.04 19.95 16.82
CA ASP A 2 2.31 18.87 17.78
C ASP A 2 2.27 17.48 17.14
N LYS A 3 1.34 17.25 16.23
CA LYS A 3 1.21 15.98 15.53
C LYS A 3 2.38 15.71 14.60
N LEU A 4 2.87 16.72 13.90
CA LEU A 4 4.04 16.60 13.02
C LEU A 4 5.31 16.33 13.83
N LEU A 5 5.50 17.02 14.96
CA LEU A 5 6.63 16.77 15.84
C LEU A 5 6.61 15.36 16.42
N TYR A 6 5.46 14.90 16.84
CA TYR A 6 5.27 13.53 17.34
C TYR A 6 5.61 12.50 16.25
N GLN A 7 5.09 12.69 15.06
CA GLN A 7 5.38 11.83 13.90
C GLN A 7 6.88 11.82 13.58
N ALA A 8 7.54 12.98 13.60
CA ALA A 8 8.97 13.08 13.33
C ALA A 8 9.78 12.30 14.37
N LYS A 9 9.42 12.38 15.63
CA LYS A 9 10.09 11.61 16.71
C LYS A 9 9.98 10.11 16.48
N LEU A 10 8.81 9.63 16.07
CA LEU A 10 8.61 8.23 15.77
C LEU A 10 9.42 7.78 14.54
N ALA A 11 9.53 8.63 13.54
CA ALA A 11 10.23 8.32 12.30
C ALA A 11 11.76 8.31 12.44
N LEU A 12 12.30 9.09 13.37
CA LEU A 12 13.76 9.23 13.58
C LEU A 12 14.38 8.01 14.26
N THR A 13 13.61 7.26 15.04
CA THR A 13 14.09 6.07 15.74
C THR A 13 13.63 4.83 14.99
N GLU A 14 14.58 4.02 14.53
CA GLU A 14 14.28 2.82 13.74
C GLU A 14 13.33 1.86 14.47
N ASP A 15 13.59 1.60 15.76
CA ASP A 15 12.74 0.70 16.55
C ASP A 15 11.32 1.21 16.69
N LEU A 16 11.13 2.51 16.93
CA LEU A 16 9.80 3.12 17.06
C LEU A 16 9.08 3.12 15.72
N ARG A 17 9.80 3.42 14.64
CA ARG A 17 9.25 3.37 13.29
C ARG A 17 8.74 1.97 12.95
N LEU A 18 9.55 0.95 13.24
CA LEU A 18 9.15 -0.45 13.00
C LEU A 18 7.92 -0.84 13.82
N LYS A 19 7.83 -0.41 15.08
CA LYS A 19 6.64 -0.65 15.91
C LYS A 19 5.38 -0.04 15.28
N VAL A 20 5.47 1.20 14.80
CA VAL A 20 4.35 1.88 14.14
C VAL A 20 3.94 1.14 12.86
N VAL A 21 4.91 0.79 12.01
CA VAL A 21 4.66 0.07 10.76
C VAL A 21 4.01 -1.28 11.06
N ARG A 22 4.52 -2.02 12.05
CA ARG A 22 3.94 -3.30 12.46
C ARG A 22 2.48 -3.14 12.90
N LYS A 23 2.19 -2.10 13.68
CA LYS A 23 0.83 -1.80 14.12
C LYS A 23 -0.10 -1.50 12.95
N MET A 24 0.38 -0.75 11.98
CA MET A 24 -0.37 -0.45 10.76
C MET A 24 -0.71 -1.74 10.00
N TYR A 25 0.26 -2.65 9.86
CA TYR A 25 0.03 -3.94 9.19
C TYR A 25 -0.88 -4.88 10.00
N GLU A 26 -0.80 -4.85 11.32
CA GLU A 26 -1.76 -5.59 12.16
C GLU A 26 -3.20 -5.15 11.89
N LEU A 27 -3.42 -3.84 11.79
CA LEU A 27 -4.74 -3.30 11.43
C LEU A 27 -5.12 -3.69 9.99
N ARG A 28 -4.17 -3.64 9.07
CA ARG A 28 -4.39 -3.97 7.66
C ARG A 28 -4.73 -5.45 7.47
N PHE A 29 -4.01 -6.34 8.14
CA PHE A 29 -4.20 -7.78 8.02
C PHE A 29 -5.24 -8.35 9.01
N ARG A 30 -5.63 -7.56 10.01
CA ARG A 30 -6.54 -7.96 11.09
C ARG A 30 -6.02 -9.16 11.89
N GLU A 31 -4.70 -9.23 12.06
CA GLU A 31 -4.04 -10.26 12.85
C GLU A 31 -2.73 -9.72 13.44
N PRO A 32 -2.31 -10.22 14.62
CA PRO A 32 -1.04 -9.83 15.21
C PRO A 32 0.13 -10.15 14.29
N GLN A 33 1.15 -9.29 14.28
CA GLN A 33 2.35 -9.50 13.50
C GLN A 33 3.54 -9.82 14.40
N PRO A 34 4.31 -10.90 14.10
CA PRO A 34 5.50 -11.23 14.88
C PRO A 34 6.52 -10.09 14.86
N ALA A 35 7.12 -9.82 16.02
CA ALA A 35 8.11 -8.76 16.16
C ALA A 35 9.34 -8.93 15.26
N ARG A 36 9.63 -10.18 14.84
CA ARG A 36 10.76 -10.53 13.97
C ARG A 36 10.58 -10.15 12.51
N ARG A 37 9.34 -9.85 12.07
CA ARG A 37 9.09 -9.49 10.66
C ARG A 37 9.62 -8.12 10.35
N SER A 38 10.41 -8.01 9.28
CA SER A 38 10.90 -6.74 8.76
C SER A 38 9.82 -6.02 7.95
N VAL A 39 10.05 -4.75 7.63
CA VAL A 39 9.15 -3.97 6.76
C VAL A 39 9.05 -4.64 5.39
N GLU A 40 10.16 -5.11 4.82
CA GLU A 40 10.17 -5.80 3.53
C GLU A 40 9.34 -7.07 3.56
N GLN A 41 9.40 -7.84 4.63
CA GLN A 41 8.57 -9.04 4.79
C GLN A 41 7.09 -8.70 4.88
N LEU A 42 6.72 -7.66 5.63
CA LEU A 42 5.34 -7.19 5.74
C LEU A 42 4.82 -6.69 4.40
N ARG A 43 5.61 -5.93 3.66
CA ARG A 43 5.28 -5.47 2.31
C ARG A 43 5.11 -6.64 1.34
N GLY A 44 5.94 -7.66 1.45
CA GLY A 44 5.83 -8.88 0.65
C GLY A 44 4.54 -9.63 0.88
N ILE A 45 4.12 -9.77 2.14
CA ILE A 45 2.84 -10.39 2.50
C ILE A 45 1.67 -9.58 1.90
N GLU A 46 1.70 -8.26 2.04
CA GLU A 46 0.67 -7.39 1.48
C GLU A 46 0.61 -7.53 -0.05
N GLY A 47 1.74 -7.47 -0.73
CA GLY A 47 1.82 -7.63 -2.17
C GLY A 47 1.27 -8.97 -2.66
N SER A 48 1.56 -10.04 -1.93
CA SER A 48 1.02 -11.37 -2.23
C SER A 48 -0.50 -11.41 -2.10
N ARG A 49 -1.04 -10.83 -1.03
CA ARG A 49 -2.50 -10.76 -0.81
C ARG A 49 -3.19 -9.96 -1.91
N VAL A 50 -2.61 -8.83 -2.30
CA VAL A 50 -3.15 -8.00 -3.38
C VAL A 50 -3.17 -8.77 -4.70
N ARG A 51 -2.08 -9.46 -5.06
CA ARG A 51 -2.04 -10.27 -6.28
C ARG A 51 -3.07 -11.37 -6.29
N GLN A 52 -3.23 -12.08 -5.16
CA GLN A 52 -4.24 -13.13 -5.02
C GLN A 52 -5.66 -12.57 -5.18
N THR A 53 -5.92 -11.41 -4.59
CA THR A 53 -7.22 -10.74 -4.71
C THR A 53 -7.52 -10.35 -6.15
N TYR A 54 -6.56 -9.75 -6.85
CA TYR A 54 -6.73 -9.38 -8.26
C TYR A 54 -6.95 -10.60 -9.14
N ALA A 55 -6.19 -11.68 -8.94
CA ALA A 55 -6.34 -12.92 -9.70
C ALA A 55 -7.74 -13.54 -9.48
N LEU A 56 -8.20 -13.54 -8.23
CA LEU A 56 -9.53 -14.07 -7.89
C LEU A 56 -10.65 -13.25 -8.54
N LEU A 57 -10.56 -11.93 -8.45
CA LEU A 57 -11.55 -11.02 -9.05
C LEU A 57 -11.54 -11.12 -10.58
N ALA A 58 -10.37 -11.21 -11.20
CA ALA A 58 -10.26 -11.38 -12.64
C ALA A 58 -10.94 -12.67 -13.11
N LYS A 59 -10.75 -13.76 -12.38
CA LYS A 59 -11.40 -15.03 -12.64
C LYS A 59 -12.92 -14.93 -12.46
N GLN A 60 -13.35 -14.28 -11.39
CA GLN A 60 -14.77 -14.13 -11.06
C GLN A 60 -15.52 -13.32 -12.13
N TYR A 61 -14.89 -12.29 -12.68
CA TYR A 61 -15.50 -11.41 -13.68
C TYR A 61 -15.11 -11.77 -15.13
N GLY A 62 -14.41 -12.89 -15.33
CA GLY A 62 -14.04 -13.33 -16.68
C GLY A 62 -13.08 -12.41 -17.41
N VAL A 63 -12.23 -11.71 -16.69
CA VAL A 63 -11.26 -10.74 -17.23
C VAL A 63 -9.88 -11.38 -17.30
N LYS A 64 -9.18 -11.19 -18.43
CA LYS A 64 -7.79 -11.60 -18.55
C LYS A 64 -6.89 -10.68 -17.73
N TRP A 65 -6.12 -11.27 -16.80
CA TRP A 65 -5.14 -10.54 -16.02
C TRP A 65 -3.93 -11.43 -15.72
N ASN A 66 -2.76 -11.01 -16.18
CA ASN A 66 -1.52 -11.75 -16.07
C ASN A 66 -0.52 -11.11 -15.09
N GLY A 67 -1.03 -10.38 -14.10
CA GLY A 67 -0.24 -9.68 -13.12
C GLY A 67 -0.05 -8.20 -13.46
N ARG A 68 0.53 -7.46 -12.52
CA ARG A 68 0.82 -6.03 -12.67
C ARG A 68 2.12 -5.88 -13.47
N LYS A 69 1.99 -5.79 -14.78
CA LYS A 69 3.12 -5.50 -15.66
C LYS A 69 3.04 -4.04 -16.08
N TYR A 70 4.10 -3.30 -15.80
CA TYR A 70 4.24 -1.92 -16.21
C TYR A 70 5.47 -1.78 -17.11
N ASP A 71 5.25 -1.36 -18.36
CA ASP A 71 6.31 -0.99 -19.29
C ASP A 71 6.16 0.49 -19.63
N PRO A 72 7.11 1.35 -19.21
CA PRO A 72 7.04 2.79 -19.53
C PRO A 72 7.04 3.10 -21.02
N LYS A 73 7.54 2.17 -21.84
CA LYS A 73 7.63 2.34 -23.30
C LYS A 73 6.33 1.95 -24.00
N ASP A 74 5.54 1.08 -23.41
CA ASP A 74 4.33 0.49 -24.00
C ASP A 74 3.08 0.67 -23.15
N TRP A 75 3.09 1.66 -22.28
CA TRP A 75 1.98 1.84 -21.36
C TRP A 75 0.66 2.10 -22.10
N GLU A 76 0.69 2.70 -23.30
CA GLU A 76 -0.49 2.90 -24.16
C GLU A 76 -1.04 1.61 -24.75
N LYS A 77 -0.16 0.63 -24.95
CA LYS A 77 -0.52 -0.74 -25.38
C LYS A 77 -0.74 -1.67 -24.20
N GLY A 78 -0.57 -1.15 -22.99
CA GLY A 78 -0.70 -1.92 -21.78
C GLY A 78 -2.12 -2.45 -21.60
N ASP A 79 -2.20 -3.47 -20.79
CA ASP A 79 -3.44 -4.11 -20.37
C ASP A 79 -4.41 -3.05 -19.83
N VAL A 80 -5.62 -3.00 -20.39
CA VAL A 80 -6.67 -2.08 -19.99
C VAL A 80 -6.99 -2.20 -18.51
N VAL A 81 -7.01 -3.44 -17.98
CA VAL A 81 -7.27 -3.70 -16.56
C VAL A 81 -6.19 -3.04 -15.70
N ASN A 82 -4.91 -3.20 -16.04
CA ASN A 82 -3.81 -2.59 -15.30
C ASN A 82 -3.82 -1.06 -15.38
N ARG A 83 -4.23 -0.49 -16.51
CA ARG A 83 -4.42 0.96 -16.63
C ARG A 83 -5.53 1.47 -15.72
N CYS A 84 -6.64 0.75 -15.67
CA CYS A 84 -7.75 1.06 -14.76
C CYS A 84 -7.33 0.97 -13.30
N ILE A 85 -6.58 -0.07 -12.92
CA ILE A 85 -6.05 -0.22 -11.56
C ILE A 85 -5.12 0.95 -11.22
N SER A 86 -4.24 1.34 -12.14
CA SER A 86 -3.32 2.46 -11.94
C SER A 86 -4.07 3.78 -11.75
N ALA A 87 -5.08 4.05 -12.55
CA ALA A 87 -5.91 5.25 -12.43
C ALA A 87 -6.67 5.27 -11.10
N ALA A 88 -7.29 4.17 -10.71
CA ALA A 88 -8.01 4.04 -9.45
C ALA A 88 -7.07 4.19 -8.24
N THR A 89 -5.89 3.59 -8.29
CA THR A 89 -4.87 3.68 -7.24
C THR A 89 -4.39 5.11 -7.07
N SER A 90 -4.13 5.83 -8.17
CA SER A 90 -3.73 7.24 -8.12
C SER A 90 -4.81 8.11 -7.46
N CYS A 91 -6.06 7.86 -7.77
CA CYS A 91 -7.19 8.55 -7.15
C CYS A 91 -7.25 8.28 -5.63
N LEU A 92 -7.10 7.02 -5.21
CA LEU A 92 -7.09 6.64 -3.80
C LEU A 92 -5.91 7.27 -3.04
N TYR A 93 -4.74 7.34 -3.66
CA TYR A 93 -3.58 8.00 -3.06
C TYR A 93 -3.85 9.49 -2.83
N GLY A 94 -4.46 10.18 -3.79
CA GLY A 94 -4.82 11.59 -3.64
C GLY A 94 -5.79 11.83 -2.48
N ILE A 95 -6.83 11.01 -2.38
CA ILE A 95 -7.80 11.07 -1.29
C ILE A 95 -7.14 10.77 0.06
N SER A 96 -6.28 9.75 0.12
CA SER A 96 -5.58 9.35 1.34
C SER A 96 -4.60 10.44 1.80
N GLU A 97 -3.84 11.04 0.88
CA GLU A 97 -2.96 12.17 1.19
C GLU A 97 -3.73 13.35 1.76
N ALA A 98 -4.85 13.71 1.14
CA ALA A 98 -5.69 14.79 1.62
C ALA A 98 -6.19 14.53 3.04
N ALA A 99 -6.60 13.30 3.34
CA ALA A 99 -7.06 12.90 4.66
C ALA A 99 -5.94 12.98 5.71
N VAL A 100 -4.74 12.51 5.37
CA VAL A 100 -3.56 12.56 6.26
C VAL A 100 -3.18 14.02 6.57
N LEU A 101 -3.14 14.86 5.54
CA LEU A 101 -2.82 16.30 5.70
C LEU A 101 -3.89 17.01 6.54
N ALA A 102 -5.17 16.73 6.30
CA ALA A 102 -6.27 17.31 7.06
C ALA A 102 -6.22 16.92 8.55
N ALA A 103 -5.72 15.72 8.85
CA ALA A 103 -5.53 15.25 10.22
C ALA A 103 -4.30 15.88 10.90
N GLY A 104 -3.45 16.61 10.18
CA GLY A 104 -2.29 17.30 10.71
C GLY A 104 -1.00 16.50 10.65
N TYR A 105 -0.96 15.44 9.83
CA TYR A 105 0.23 14.60 9.63
C TYR A 105 0.82 14.80 8.24
N ALA A 106 2.08 14.41 8.06
CA ALA A 106 2.70 14.37 6.76
C ALA A 106 2.44 12.99 6.10
N PRO A 107 2.01 12.97 4.84
CA PRO A 107 1.96 11.71 4.09
C PRO A 107 3.38 11.24 3.82
N ALA A 108 3.64 9.96 4.02
CA ALA A 108 4.96 9.38 3.80
C ALA A 108 5.12 8.91 2.36
#